data_fddc6551a9ae1b111b89e57d7d7fa676
#
_entry.id   fddc6551a9ae1b111b89e57d7d7fa676
#
_cell.length_a   1.000
_cell.length_b   1.000
_cell.length_c   1.000
_cell.angle_alpha   90.00
_cell.angle_beta   90.00
_cell.angle_gamma   90.00
#
_symmetry.space_group_name_H-M   'P 1'
#
loop_
_entity.id
_entity.type
_entity.pdbx_description
1 polymer ?
#
loop_
_entity_poly.entity_id
_entity_poly.type
_entity_poly.pdbx_seq_one_letter_code
_entity_poly.pdbx_strand_id
1 'polypeptide(L)'
;TADHLVGAALQSNADLRVVAVERLNDGQELRDLTTGTGDFIANGVVAHNCYARPTHEFLGLSAGLDFERVILVKRDAARLVEERLRSPRWQPTVLAMSGVTDPYQPVERKLGITRAVLQVLARYRNPVGVITKNALVTRDSDVLAEMAAWNGANVFLSITTLDETLRARLEPRTSTAANRLRAVRELAAAGVPVGVNVAPIIPGLTDH
;
A
#
# COMPACT_ATOMS: atom_id res chain seq x y z
N THR A 1 -16.99 -0.25 -28.81
CA THR A 1 -17.26 -1.43 -27.99
C THR A 1 -17.05 -1.17 -26.50
N ALA A 2 -16.73 0.07 -26.12
CA ALA A 2 -16.70 0.50 -24.72
C ALA A 2 -18.10 0.60 -24.09
N ASP A 3 -19.13 0.73 -24.91
CA ASP A 3 -20.52 0.92 -24.48
C ASP A 3 -21.11 -0.28 -23.73
N HIS A 4 -20.50 -1.46 -23.85
CA HIS A 4 -20.97 -2.65 -23.14
C HIS A 4 -20.56 -2.75 -21.68
N LEU A 5 -19.62 -1.90 -21.24
CA LEU A 5 -19.09 -1.94 -19.88
C LEU A 5 -19.69 -0.88 -18.96
N VAL A 6 -20.45 0.08 -19.53
CA VAL A 6 -21.08 1.13 -18.74
C VAL A 6 -22.23 0.55 -17.94
N GLY A 7 -22.11 0.51 -16.62
CA GLY A 7 -23.13 0.02 -15.71
C GLY A 7 -23.18 -1.50 -15.48
N ALA A 8 -22.24 -2.27 -16.05
CA ALA A 8 -22.13 -3.70 -15.76
C ALA A 8 -21.27 -3.92 -14.51
N ALA A 9 -21.79 -4.64 -13.52
CA ALA A 9 -20.98 -5.15 -12.43
C ALA A 9 -19.99 -6.17 -12.99
N LEU A 10 -18.68 -5.86 -12.93
CA LEU A 10 -17.64 -6.81 -13.32
C LEU A 10 -17.56 -7.91 -12.26
N GLN A 11 -17.97 -9.11 -12.65
CA GLN A 11 -17.75 -10.31 -11.85
C GLN A 11 -16.33 -10.81 -12.05
N SER A 12 -15.79 -11.52 -11.05
CA SER A 12 -14.40 -12.04 -11.00
C SER A 12 -13.98 -12.94 -12.20
N ASN A 13 -14.89 -13.30 -13.07
CA ASN A 13 -14.67 -14.16 -14.24
C ASN A 13 -14.69 -13.38 -15.57
N ALA A 14 -14.72 -12.06 -15.55
CA ALA A 14 -14.65 -11.27 -16.77
C ALA A 14 -13.23 -11.39 -17.37
N ASP A 15 -13.17 -11.86 -18.62
CA ASP A 15 -11.92 -11.95 -19.40
C ASP A 15 -11.55 -10.54 -19.89
N LEU A 16 -10.77 -9.82 -19.07
CA LEU A 16 -10.33 -8.47 -19.36
C LEU A 16 -9.15 -8.52 -20.32
N ARG A 17 -9.33 -8.04 -21.56
CA ARG A 17 -8.26 -7.93 -22.56
C ARG A 17 -7.95 -6.46 -22.80
N VAL A 18 -6.65 -6.14 -22.79
CA VAL A 18 -6.19 -4.85 -23.29
C VAL A 18 -6.34 -4.88 -24.82
N VAL A 19 -7.25 -4.09 -25.36
CA VAL A 19 -7.57 -4.05 -26.81
C VAL A 19 -6.80 -2.97 -27.55
N ALA A 20 -6.34 -1.93 -26.86
CA ALA A 20 -5.49 -0.87 -27.39
C ALA A 20 -4.73 -0.16 -26.28
N VAL A 21 -3.52 0.28 -26.60
CA VAL A 21 -2.72 1.19 -25.76
C VAL A 21 -2.38 2.40 -26.62
N GLU A 22 -2.88 3.57 -26.23
CA GLU A 22 -2.57 4.82 -26.91
C GLU A 22 -1.71 5.69 -25.99
N ARG A 23 -0.65 6.29 -26.55
CA ARG A 23 0.12 7.31 -25.83
C ARG A 23 -0.69 8.58 -25.78
N LEU A 24 -1.04 9.02 -24.59
CA LEU A 24 -1.62 10.35 -24.38
C LEU A 24 -0.53 11.41 -24.58
N ASN A 25 -0.83 12.44 -25.37
CA ASN A 25 0.09 13.55 -25.57
C ASN A 25 0.37 14.27 -24.25
N ASP A 26 1.62 14.70 -24.06
CA ASP A 26 2.04 15.47 -22.89
C ASP A 26 1.17 16.70 -22.70
N GLY A 27 0.61 16.86 -21.51
CA GLY A 27 -0.14 18.05 -21.10
C GLY A 27 -1.58 17.82 -20.64
N GLN A 28 -2.08 16.59 -20.57
CA GLN A 28 -3.39 16.36 -19.96
C GLN A 28 -3.30 16.42 -18.43
N GLU A 29 -4.16 17.25 -17.83
CA GLU A 29 -4.33 17.26 -16.37
C GLU A 29 -4.83 15.89 -15.89
N LEU A 30 -4.09 15.29 -14.95
CA LEU A 30 -4.58 14.12 -14.24
C LEU A 30 -5.71 14.57 -13.30
N ARG A 31 -6.94 14.16 -13.60
CA ARG A 31 -8.11 14.43 -12.77
C ARG A 31 -8.48 13.17 -11.99
N ASP A 32 -8.66 13.33 -10.70
CA ASP A 32 -9.25 12.29 -9.87
C ASP A 32 -10.79 12.34 -10.04
N LEU A 33 -11.38 11.19 -10.34
CA LEU A 33 -12.82 11.05 -10.54
C LEU A 33 -13.41 10.31 -9.33
N THR A 34 -14.26 10.99 -8.58
CA THR A 34 -15.03 10.36 -7.52
C THR A 34 -16.39 9.94 -8.08
N THR A 35 -16.68 8.65 -8.03
CA THR A 35 -17.97 8.08 -8.40
C THR A 35 -18.68 7.54 -7.18
N GLY A 36 -20.00 7.38 -7.22
CA GLY A 36 -20.78 6.83 -6.10
C GLY A 36 -20.42 5.38 -5.72
N THR A 37 -19.75 4.64 -6.61
CA THR A 37 -19.29 3.26 -6.37
C THR A 37 -17.78 3.19 -6.05
N GLY A 38 -17.04 4.31 -6.19
CA GLY A 38 -15.59 4.32 -6.10
C GLY A 38 -14.88 3.78 -7.35
N ASP A 39 -15.63 3.25 -8.32
CA ASP A 39 -15.14 2.72 -9.58
C ASP A 39 -15.36 3.72 -10.71
N PHE A 40 -14.47 3.78 -11.66
CA PHE A 40 -14.66 4.50 -12.90
C PHE A 40 -14.00 3.74 -14.06
N ILE A 41 -14.49 4.01 -15.25
CA ILE A 41 -13.93 3.44 -16.47
C ILE A 41 -13.08 4.51 -17.15
N ALA A 42 -11.78 4.25 -17.23
CA ALA A 42 -10.86 5.06 -18.01
C ALA A 42 -10.38 4.23 -19.21
N ASN A 43 -10.69 4.70 -20.43
CA ASN A 43 -10.30 4.02 -21.67
C ASN A 43 -10.66 2.52 -21.70
N GLY A 44 -11.83 2.15 -21.18
CA GLY A 44 -12.29 0.76 -21.17
C GLY A 44 -11.71 -0.11 -20.05
N VAL A 45 -10.92 0.45 -19.15
CA VAL A 45 -10.40 -0.24 -17.96
C VAL A 45 -11.13 0.26 -16.72
N VAL A 46 -11.62 -0.67 -15.91
CA VAL A 46 -12.16 -0.32 -14.60
C VAL A 46 -10.99 0.05 -13.69
N ALA A 47 -10.95 1.29 -13.26
CA ALA A 47 -9.98 1.79 -12.31
C ALA A 47 -10.70 2.07 -10.99
N HIS A 48 -10.07 1.68 -9.90
CA HIS A 48 -10.51 1.98 -8.56
C HIS A 48 -9.78 3.19 -8.03
N ASN A 49 -10.52 4.18 -7.54
CA ASN A 49 -9.95 5.11 -6.57
C ASN A 49 -9.51 4.30 -5.35
N CYS A 50 -8.38 4.66 -4.74
CA CYS A 50 -7.84 3.95 -3.59
C CYS A 50 -8.98 3.51 -2.66
N TYR A 51 -9.14 2.20 -2.48
CA TYR A 51 -10.21 1.59 -1.66
C TYR A 51 -10.25 2.13 -0.21
N ALA A 52 -9.22 2.84 0.19
CA ALA A 52 -9.13 3.49 1.49
C ALA A 52 -9.87 4.83 1.55
N ARG A 53 -10.18 5.47 0.41
CA ARG A 53 -10.83 6.80 0.38
C ARG A 53 -12.20 6.82 1.07
N PRO A 54 -13.09 5.84 0.87
CA PRO A 54 -14.39 5.81 1.55
C PRO A 54 -14.29 5.76 3.09
N THR A 55 -13.15 5.34 3.65
CA THR A 55 -12.99 5.35 5.12
C THR A 55 -13.02 6.76 5.71
N HIS A 56 -12.65 7.79 4.95
CA HIS A 56 -12.74 9.18 5.38
C HIS A 56 -14.19 9.66 5.43
N GLU A 57 -15.03 9.20 4.51
CA GLU A 57 -16.46 9.56 4.46
C GLU A 57 -17.21 9.07 5.70
N PHE A 58 -16.89 7.89 6.23
CA PHE A 58 -17.45 7.39 7.49
C PHE A 58 -17.15 8.31 8.70
N LEU A 59 -16.13 9.16 8.57
CA LEU A 59 -15.70 10.08 9.62
C LEU A 59 -16.14 11.53 9.33
N GLY A 60 -17.01 11.72 8.32
CA GLY A 60 -17.49 13.02 7.90
C GLY A 60 -16.45 13.88 7.16
N LEU A 61 -15.38 13.24 6.67
CA LEU A 61 -14.32 13.88 5.88
C LEU A 61 -14.52 13.61 4.39
N SER A 62 -14.06 14.51 3.54
CA SER A 62 -14.09 14.32 2.09
C SER A 62 -13.13 13.20 1.66
N ALA A 63 -13.59 12.28 0.82
CA ALA A 63 -12.75 11.26 0.17
C ALA A 63 -11.75 11.87 -0.84
N GLY A 64 -11.91 13.14 -1.20
CA GLY A 64 -11.01 13.90 -2.06
C GLY A 64 -9.89 14.58 -1.27
N LEU A 65 -10.07 15.88 -1.03
CA LEU A 65 -9.02 16.73 -0.47
C LEU A 65 -8.61 16.34 0.96
N ASP A 66 -9.56 15.92 1.80
CA ASP A 66 -9.25 15.55 3.18
C ASP A 66 -8.46 14.25 3.25
N PHE A 67 -8.72 13.30 2.35
CA PHE A 67 -7.90 12.08 2.24
C PHE A 67 -6.41 12.41 2.03
N GLU A 68 -6.12 13.48 1.31
CA GLU A 68 -4.76 13.93 1.04
C GLU A 68 -4.14 14.77 2.17
N ARG A 69 -4.95 15.41 3.00
CA ARG A 69 -4.50 16.40 4.00
C ARG A 69 -4.66 15.96 5.44
N VAL A 70 -5.67 15.12 5.73
CA VAL A 70 -6.00 14.69 7.08
C VAL A 70 -5.54 13.27 7.30
N ILE A 71 -4.60 13.08 8.21
CA ILE A 71 -4.10 11.76 8.59
C ILE A 71 -4.74 11.37 9.92
N LEU A 72 -5.52 10.30 9.90
CA LEU A 72 -6.13 9.75 11.10
C LEU A 72 -5.14 8.81 11.79
N VAL A 73 -4.83 9.12 13.04
CA VAL A 73 -3.82 8.40 13.82
C VAL A 73 -4.47 7.57 14.93
N LYS A 74 -4.31 6.25 14.86
CA LYS A 74 -4.72 5.34 15.93
C LYS A 74 -3.58 5.21 16.96
N ARG A 75 -3.51 6.14 17.90
CA ARG A 75 -2.43 6.21 18.90
C ARG A 75 -2.31 4.95 19.75
N ASP A 76 -3.45 4.31 20.05
CA ASP A 76 -3.52 3.11 20.90
C ASP A 76 -3.37 1.80 20.13
N ALA A 77 -2.92 1.84 18.87
CA ALA A 77 -2.88 0.65 18.01
C ALA A 77 -2.11 -0.51 18.67
N ALA A 78 -0.93 -0.25 19.23
CA ALA A 78 -0.13 -1.29 19.87
C ALA A 78 -0.85 -1.91 21.09
N ARG A 79 -1.47 -1.09 21.93
CA ARG A 79 -2.27 -1.56 23.09
C ARG A 79 -3.46 -2.42 22.64
N LEU A 80 -4.19 -1.97 21.63
CA LEU A 80 -5.35 -2.71 21.11
C LEU A 80 -4.95 -4.04 20.48
N VAL A 81 -3.82 -4.08 19.76
CA VAL A 81 -3.27 -5.31 19.21
C VAL A 81 -2.86 -6.25 20.36
N GLU A 82 -2.16 -5.75 21.37
CA GLU A 82 -1.77 -6.55 22.52
C GLU A 82 -2.99 -7.15 23.25
N GLU A 83 -4.02 -6.36 23.51
CA GLU A 83 -5.27 -6.85 24.10
C GLU A 83 -5.91 -7.96 23.26
N ARG A 84 -5.90 -7.81 21.93
CA ARG A 84 -6.42 -8.85 21.03
C ARG A 84 -5.60 -10.12 21.09
N LEU A 85 -4.29 -10.01 21.08
CA LEU A 85 -3.37 -11.17 21.11
C LEU A 85 -3.40 -11.91 22.45
N ARG A 86 -3.72 -11.23 23.55
CA ARG A 86 -3.92 -11.86 24.87
C ARG A 86 -5.17 -12.72 24.97
N SER A 87 -6.11 -12.57 24.05
CA SER A 87 -7.33 -13.34 24.08
C SER A 87 -7.04 -14.84 23.91
N PRO A 88 -7.55 -15.73 24.79
CA PRO A 88 -7.36 -17.18 24.65
C PRO A 88 -8.03 -17.75 23.40
N ARG A 89 -8.90 -16.96 22.75
CA ARG A 89 -9.53 -17.33 21.48
C ARG A 89 -8.69 -16.93 20.26
N TRP A 90 -7.60 -16.16 20.47
CA TRP A 90 -6.74 -15.77 19.37
C TRP A 90 -5.87 -16.94 18.93
N GLN A 91 -5.87 -17.19 17.65
CA GLN A 91 -4.93 -18.12 17.01
C GLN A 91 -3.95 -17.30 16.18
N PRO A 92 -2.62 -17.50 16.32
CA PRO A 92 -1.63 -16.80 15.53
C PRO A 92 -1.93 -16.94 14.02
N THR A 93 -2.08 -15.83 13.34
CA THR A 93 -2.33 -15.77 11.91
C THR A 93 -1.55 -14.61 11.31
N VAL A 94 -1.18 -14.73 10.05
CA VAL A 94 -0.43 -13.67 9.36
C VAL A 94 -1.29 -12.40 9.29
N LEU A 95 -0.80 -11.33 9.88
CA LEU A 95 -1.41 -10.01 9.74
C LEU A 95 -0.78 -9.27 8.57
N ALA A 96 -1.57 -8.87 7.60
CA ALA A 96 -1.13 -7.99 6.52
C ALA A 96 -1.09 -6.55 7.02
N MET A 97 0.11 -6.02 7.20
CA MET A 97 0.32 -4.62 7.59
C MET A 97 0.49 -3.76 6.35
N SER A 98 -0.61 -3.31 5.86
CA SER A 98 -0.84 -2.40 4.73
C SER A 98 -2.31 -2.01 4.81
N GLY A 99 -3.12 -2.33 3.86
CA GLY A 99 -4.56 -2.14 3.95
C GLY A 99 -4.93 -0.70 3.58
N VAL A 100 -5.54 0.04 4.50
CA VAL A 100 -6.11 1.35 4.23
C VAL A 100 -5.04 2.40 3.88
N THR A 101 -3.88 2.32 4.52
CA THR A 101 -2.76 3.25 4.30
C THR A 101 -1.42 2.54 4.42
N ASP A 102 -0.35 3.20 3.93
CA ASP A 102 1.01 2.72 4.09
C ASP A 102 1.43 2.78 5.57
N PRO A 103 1.90 1.68 6.19
CA PRO A 103 2.34 1.67 7.58
C PRO A 103 3.55 2.57 7.85
N TYR A 104 4.28 2.96 6.81
CA TYR A 104 5.44 3.84 6.90
C TYR A 104 5.20 5.20 6.24
N GLN A 105 3.99 5.75 6.39
CA GLN A 105 3.75 7.15 6.01
C GLN A 105 4.78 8.09 6.66
N PRO A 106 5.08 9.25 6.06
CA PRO A 106 6.09 10.17 6.61
C PRO A 106 5.89 10.55 8.09
N VAL A 107 4.64 10.60 8.55
CA VAL A 107 4.28 10.90 9.95
C VAL A 107 4.75 9.80 10.91
N GLU A 108 4.87 8.56 10.45
CA GLU A 108 5.34 7.42 11.23
C GLU A 108 6.78 7.62 11.75
N ARG A 109 7.58 8.45 11.07
CA ARG A 109 8.92 8.83 11.55
C ARG A 109 8.86 9.46 12.95
N LYS A 110 7.81 10.22 13.24
CA LYS A 110 7.60 10.90 14.53
C LYS A 110 6.80 10.06 15.51
N LEU A 111 5.83 9.30 15.02
CA LEU A 111 4.86 8.62 15.88
C LEU A 111 5.34 7.25 16.38
N GLY A 112 6.09 6.50 15.58
CA GLY A 112 6.62 5.19 15.95
C GLY A 112 5.56 4.11 16.20
N ILE A 113 4.34 4.31 15.68
CA ILE A 113 3.21 3.41 15.94
C ILE A 113 3.43 2.06 15.29
N THR A 114 3.90 2.04 14.05
CA THR A 114 4.20 0.80 13.32
C THR A 114 5.25 0.00 14.07
N ARG A 115 6.33 0.64 14.54
CA ARG A 115 7.35 -0.02 15.35
C ARG A 115 6.77 -0.60 16.64
N ALA A 116 5.95 0.15 17.35
CA ALA A 116 5.31 -0.31 18.58
C ALA A 116 4.41 -1.53 18.35
N VAL A 117 3.66 -1.54 17.24
CA VAL A 117 2.84 -2.71 16.85
C VAL A 117 3.73 -3.90 16.51
N LEU A 118 4.80 -3.74 15.73
CA LEU A 118 5.74 -4.80 15.40
C LEU A 118 6.37 -5.43 16.67
N GLN A 119 6.76 -4.61 17.63
CA GLN A 119 7.29 -5.10 18.92
C GLN A 119 6.26 -5.95 19.69
N VAL A 120 4.99 -5.58 19.65
CA VAL A 120 3.91 -6.39 20.24
C VAL A 120 3.79 -7.72 19.48
N LEU A 121 3.75 -7.68 18.14
CA LEU A 121 3.65 -8.89 17.32
C LEU A 121 4.84 -9.84 17.55
N ALA A 122 6.06 -9.32 17.67
CA ALA A 122 7.26 -10.11 17.99
C ALA A 122 7.13 -10.79 19.36
N ARG A 123 6.73 -10.05 20.40
CA ARG A 123 6.55 -10.56 21.77
C ARG A 123 5.54 -11.71 21.84
N TYR A 124 4.45 -11.60 21.10
CA TYR A 124 3.40 -12.62 21.06
C TYR A 124 3.60 -13.67 19.96
N ARG A 125 4.73 -13.62 19.25
CA ARG A 125 5.05 -14.52 18.14
C ARG A 125 3.93 -14.62 17.11
N ASN A 126 3.30 -13.48 16.80
CA ASN A 126 2.27 -13.40 15.76
C ASN A 126 2.90 -12.94 14.44
N PRO A 127 2.77 -13.74 13.36
CA PRO A 127 3.42 -13.40 12.10
C PRO A 127 2.81 -12.17 11.42
N VAL A 128 3.64 -11.46 10.63
CA VAL A 128 3.25 -10.26 9.89
C VAL A 128 3.85 -10.22 8.48
N GLY A 129 3.05 -9.77 7.53
CA GLY A 129 3.52 -9.36 6.20
C GLY A 129 3.38 -7.85 6.05
N VAL A 130 4.47 -7.16 5.79
CA VAL A 130 4.50 -5.71 5.64
C VAL A 130 4.56 -5.37 4.15
N ILE A 131 3.68 -4.46 3.69
CA ILE A 131 3.73 -3.94 2.32
C ILE A 131 3.84 -2.42 2.41
N THR A 132 4.86 -1.85 1.76
CA THR A 132 5.11 -0.41 1.83
C THR A 132 5.76 0.13 0.55
N LYS A 133 5.56 1.42 0.30
CA LYS A 133 6.28 2.22 -0.71
C LYS A 133 7.35 3.11 -0.08
N ASN A 134 7.67 2.93 1.21
CA ASN A 134 8.55 3.82 1.94
C ASN A 134 9.80 3.09 2.49
N ALA A 135 10.97 3.64 2.18
CA ALA A 135 12.24 3.14 2.68
C ALA A 135 12.40 3.27 4.22
N LEU A 136 11.51 3.99 4.89
CA LEU A 136 11.51 4.10 6.36
C LEU A 136 11.38 2.74 7.06
N VAL A 137 10.91 1.72 6.38
CA VAL A 137 10.82 0.34 6.92
C VAL A 137 12.16 -0.18 7.42
N THR A 138 13.29 0.28 6.87
CA THR A 138 14.64 -0.11 7.34
C THR A 138 14.93 0.35 8.76
N ARG A 139 14.22 1.36 9.28
CA ARG A 139 14.31 1.76 10.70
C ARG A 139 14.00 0.59 11.66
N ASP A 140 13.12 -0.29 11.25
CA ASP A 140 12.58 -1.37 12.08
C ASP A 140 13.18 -2.74 11.70
N SER A 141 14.31 -2.75 10.96
CA SER A 141 15.00 -3.96 10.51
C SER A 141 15.41 -4.88 11.66
N ASP A 142 15.73 -4.33 12.82
CA ASP A 142 16.07 -5.08 14.03
C ASP A 142 14.89 -5.98 14.49
N VAL A 143 13.70 -5.41 14.63
CA VAL A 143 12.50 -6.16 15.05
C VAL A 143 12.06 -7.12 13.95
N LEU A 144 12.12 -6.68 12.69
CA LEU A 144 11.76 -7.54 11.55
C LEU A 144 12.71 -8.73 11.42
N ALA A 145 14.01 -8.55 11.64
CA ALA A 145 14.99 -9.64 11.62
C ALA A 145 14.78 -10.63 12.79
N GLU A 146 14.49 -10.13 14.00
CA GLU A 146 14.10 -10.98 15.13
C GLU A 146 12.89 -11.86 14.77
N MET A 147 11.88 -11.27 14.15
CA MET A 147 10.69 -12.01 13.73
C MET A 147 10.98 -12.97 12.57
N ALA A 148 11.83 -12.59 11.63
CA ALA A 148 12.22 -13.41 10.49
C ALA A 148 12.96 -14.70 10.94
N ALA A 149 13.70 -14.68 12.04
CA ALA A 149 14.41 -15.82 12.58
C ALA A 149 13.49 -17.02 12.90
N TRP A 150 12.20 -16.78 13.09
CA TRP A 150 11.19 -17.82 13.29
C TRP A 150 10.08 -17.79 12.20
N ASN A 151 10.40 -17.29 10.99
CA ASN A 151 9.48 -17.14 9.86
C ASN A 151 8.26 -16.23 10.15
N GLY A 152 8.38 -15.32 11.09
CA GLY A 152 7.30 -14.46 11.55
C GLY A 152 7.22 -13.11 10.85
N ALA A 153 8.12 -12.77 9.95
CA ALA A 153 8.05 -11.53 9.19
C ALA A 153 8.52 -11.68 7.74
N ASN A 154 7.86 -10.96 6.86
CA ASN A 154 8.33 -10.66 5.52
C ASN A 154 7.97 -9.22 5.14
N VAL A 155 8.71 -8.64 4.21
CA VAL A 155 8.48 -7.27 3.74
C VAL A 155 8.37 -7.25 2.21
N PHE A 156 7.37 -6.58 1.69
CA PHE A 156 7.24 -6.29 0.28
C PHE A 156 7.36 -4.79 0.04
N LEU A 157 8.35 -4.39 -0.75
CA LEU A 157 8.45 -3.01 -1.23
C LEU A 157 7.82 -2.89 -2.62
N SER A 158 6.83 -2.00 -2.72
CA SER A 158 6.23 -1.71 -4.02
C SER A 158 7.09 -0.72 -4.79
N ILE A 159 7.50 -1.09 -6.00
CA ILE A 159 8.28 -0.25 -6.93
C ILE A 159 7.54 -0.24 -8.26
N THR A 160 6.80 0.82 -8.50
CA THR A 160 5.93 0.96 -9.67
C THR A 160 6.73 1.29 -10.93
N THR A 161 7.78 2.09 -10.79
CA THR A 161 8.66 2.52 -11.88
C THR A 161 10.03 2.92 -11.32
N LEU A 162 11.05 2.83 -12.15
CA LEU A 162 12.40 3.35 -11.86
C LEU A 162 12.59 4.77 -12.40
N ASP A 163 11.70 5.26 -13.25
CA ASP A 163 11.68 6.64 -13.71
C ASP A 163 11.21 7.57 -12.59
N GLU A 164 12.11 8.40 -12.08
CA GLU A 164 11.81 9.33 -10.99
C GLU A 164 10.86 10.46 -11.40
N THR A 165 10.84 10.86 -12.67
CA THR A 165 9.91 11.85 -13.17
C THR A 165 8.49 11.30 -13.15
N LEU A 166 8.33 10.09 -13.63
CA LEU A 166 7.05 9.38 -13.60
C LEU A 166 6.62 9.08 -12.16
N ARG A 167 7.53 8.57 -11.32
CA ARG A 167 7.26 8.32 -9.89
C ARG A 167 6.79 9.59 -9.18
N ALA A 168 7.46 10.72 -9.39
CA ALA A 168 7.10 11.98 -8.73
C ALA A 168 5.68 12.46 -9.08
N ARG A 169 5.18 12.10 -10.27
CA ARG A 169 3.82 12.40 -10.73
C ARG A 169 2.79 11.39 -10.21
N LEU A 170 3.12 10.09 -10.24
CA LEU A 170 2.20 9.02 -9.80
C LEU A 170 2.15 8.87 -8.29
N GLU A 171 3.29 8.99 -7.62
CA GLU A 171 3.47 8.65 -6.20
C GLU A 171 4.29 9.72 -5.46
N PRO A 172 3.85 10.99 -5.42
CA PRO A 172 4.69 12.12 -4.97
C PRO A 172 5.17 12.02 -3.53
N ARG A 173 4.47 11.28 -2.67
CA ARG A 173 4.77 11.15 -1.23
C ARG A 173 5.52 9.89 -0.86
N THR A 174 5.91 9.09 -1.83
CA THR A 174 6.65 7.85 -1.59
C THR A 174 8.16 8.06 -1.66
N SER A 175 8.92 7.10 -1.14
CA SER A 175 10.38 7.11 -1.31
C SER A 175 10.75 6.96 -2.78
N THR A 176 11.91 7.52 -3.17
CA THR A 176 12.47 7.33 -4.51
C THR A 176 12.71 5.85 -4.81
N ALA A 177 12.70 5.48 -6.09
CA ALA A 177 12.99 4.11 -6.50
C ALA A 177 14.36 3.64 -5.99
N ALA A 178 15.39 4.50 -6.10
CA ALA A 178 16.72 4.23 -5.57
C ALA A 178 16.71 3.95 -4.05
N ASN A 179 15.96 4.72 -3.27
CA ASN A 179 15.84 4.50 -1.83
C ASN A 179 15.10 3.21 -1.51
N ARG A 180 14.07 2.84 -2.28
CA ARG A 180 13.35 1.56 -2.11
C ARG A 180 14.25 0.39 -2.44
N LEU A 181 15.03 0.45 -3.53
CA LEU A 181 16.02 -0.58 -3.88
C LEU A 181 17.13 -0.72 -2.82
N ARG A 182 17.56 0.42 -2.23
CA ARG A 182 18.50 0.39 -1.11
C ARG A 182 17.86 -0.32 0.10
N ALA A 183 16.61 0.00 0.43
CA ALA A 183 15.89 -0.64 1.52
C ALA A 183 15.76 -2.16 1.32
N VAL A 184 15.52 -2.62 0.09
CA VAL A 184 15.52 -4.06 -0.24
C VAL A 184 16.86 -4.69 0.14
N ARG A 185 17.99 -4.06 -0.24
CA ARG A 185 19.34 -4.58 0.08
C ARG A 185 19.60 -4.58 1.59
N GLU A 186 19.25 -3.50 2.28
CA GLU A 186 19.45 -3.36 3.73
C GLU A 186 18.65 -4.40 4.51
N LEU A 187 17.38 -4.61 4.16
CA LEU A 187 16.55 -5.62 4.79
C LEU A 187 17.05 -7.04 4.52
N ALA A 188 17.42 -7.34 3.26
CA ALA A 188 17.99 -8.64 2.91
C ALA A 188 19.30 -8.91 3.66
N ALA A 189 20.18 -7.91 3.77
CA ALA A 189 21.42 -8.00 4.54
C ALA A 189 21.17 -8.22 6.04
N ALA A 190 20.06 -7.71 6.58
CA ALA A 190 19.63 -7.94 7.95
C ALA A 190 18.94 -9.31 8.16
N GLY A 191 18.82 -10.15 7.11
CA GLY A 191 18.18 -11.46 7.20
C GLY A 191 16.65 -11.41 7.15
N VAL A 192 16.06 -10.30 6.78
CA VAL A 192 14.61 -10.17 6.60
C VAL A 192 14.22 -10.67 5.20
N PRO A 193 13.29 -11.63 5.07
CA PRO A 193 12.74 -12.00 3.77
C PRO A 193 12.07 -10.80 3.12
N VAL A 194 12.57 -10.40 1.95
CA VAL A 194 12.08 -9.22 1.25
C VAL A 194 11.73 -9.55 -0.20
N GLY A 195 10.59 -9.03 -0.65
CA GLY A 195 10.12 -9.13 -2.02
C GLY A 195 9.87 -7.74 -2.62
N VAL A 196 9.74 -7.69 -3.93
CA VAL A 196 9.37 -6.48 -4.66
C VAL A 196 8.02 -6.69 -5.35
N ASN A 197 7.08 -5.78 -5.09
CA ASN A 197 5.83 -5.70 -5.83
C ASN A 197 5.99 -4.70 -6.98
N VAL A 198 5.95 -5.17 -8.20
CA VAL A 198 5.86 -4.29 -9.39
C VAL A 198 4.39 -4.04 -9.67
N ALA A 199 3.83 -3.04 -8.99
CA ALA A 199 2.39 -2.74 -9.05
C ALA A 199 2.08 -1.26 -8.74
N PRO A 200 1.10 -0.65 -9.46
CA PRO A 200 0.40 -1.19 -10.61
C PRO A 200 1.26 -1.23 -11.88
N ILE A 201 0.99 -2.19 -12.75
CA ILE A 201 1.51 -2.15 -14.13
C ILE A 201 0.50 -1.37 -14.95
N ILE A 202 0.93 -0.21 -15.48
CA ILE A 202 0.10 0.68 -16.29
C ILE A 202 0.59 0.57 -17.74
N PRO A 203 -0.23 0.00 -18.65
CA PRO A 203 0.16 -0.18 -20.04
C PRO A 203 0.62 1.13 -20.70
N GLY A 204 1.77 1.09 -21.38
CA GLY A 204 2.38 2.25 -22.02
C GLY A 204 3.08 3.25 -21.08
N LEU A 205 3.08 3.00 -19.75
CA LEU A 205 3.71 3.88 -18.75
C LEU A 205 4.73 3.15 -17.88
N THR A 206 4.40 1.96 -17.37
CA THR A 206 5.24 1.23 -16.40
C THR A 206 5.52 -0.21 -16.81
N ASP A 207 5.22 -0.59 -18.03
CA ASP A 207 5.32 -1.95 -18.59
C ASP A 207 6.56 -2.19 -19.48
N HIS A 208 7.56 -1.29 -19.43
CA HIS A 208 8.81 -1.36 -20.21
C HIS A 208 10.06 -1.48 -19.34
#